data_dbdd5844a4ac49595e5743477adb007c
#
_entry.id   dbdd5844a4ac49595e5743477adb007c
#
_cell.length_a   1.000
_cell.length_b   1.000
_cell.length_c   1.000
_cell.angle_alpha   90.00
_cell.angle_beta   90.00
_cell.angle_gamma   90.00
#
_symmetry.space_group_name_H-M   'P 1'
#
loop_
_entity.id
_entity.type
_entity.pdbx_description
1 polymer ?
#
loop_
_entity_poly.entity_id
_entity_poly.type
_entity_poly.pdbx_seq_one_letter_code
_entity_poly.pdbx_strand_id
1 'polypeptide(L)'
;IGDETYVTFASGGAFTKFSHEFQTICTAGEDVLYVNADRTVAVNEEVLDDATQELGVAKKTLSPVTTAEVGNIFKFGTEKSDKMHVVYKDAEGKQQPIYLASYGIGITRVMGVIVEKFSDEKGLVWPEAVAPFQVHLLSLGADEKATEIYETLTKAGIEVLYDDRDLSAGAKFAESDLLGIPCRIVVGKRSLESGKAEVKKRTEGDATEVAFDDLVSLFRK
;
A
#
# COMPACT_ATOMS: atom_id res chain seq x y z
N ILE A 1 5.02 -4.41 3.11
CA ILE A 1 4.08 -5.32 3.80
C ILE A 1 4.27 -6.79 3.42
N GLY A 2 4.94 -7.11 2.30
CA GLY A 2 5.09 -8.47 1.79
C GLY A 2 5.65 -9.48 2.79
N ASP A 3 6.65 -9.09 3.59
CA ASP A 3 7.30 -9.96 4.57
C ASP A 3 6.40 -10.35 5.76
N GLU A 4 5.27 -9.65 5.92
CA GLU A 4 4.27 -9.91 6.96
C GLU A 4 2.92 -10.35 6.39
N THR A 5 2.89 -10.70 5.10
CA THR A 5 1.71 -11.20 4.41
C THR A 5 1.82 -12.70 4.18
N TYR A 6 0.78 -13.41 4.56
CA TYR A 6 0.65 -14.85 4.39
C TYR A 6 -0.32 -15.17 3.26
N VAL A 7 -0.04 -16.23 2.51
CA VAL A 7 -1.07 -16.92 1.74
C VAL A 7 -1.67 -17.99 2.64
N THR A 8 -2.95 -17.87 2.95
CA THR A 8 -3.62 -18.73 3.93
C THR A 8 -4.75 -19.53 3.32
N PHE A 9 -5.06 -20.66 3.92
CA PHE A 9 -6.31 -21.36 3.71
C PHE A 9 -7.43 -20.61 4.39
N ALA A 10 -8.52 -20.36 3.66
CA ALA A 10 -9.73 -19.72 4.13
C ALA A 10 -10.97 -20.43 3.57
N SER A 11 -12.15 -20.04 4.02
CA SER A 11 -13.41 -20.61 3.55
C SER A 11 -13.63 -20.31 2.05
N GLY A 12 -13.96 -21.33 1.28
CA GLY A 12 -14.40 -21.17 -0.10
C GLY A 12 -15.87 -20.78 -0.22
N GLY A 13 -16.57 -20.64 0.90
CA GLY A 13 -17.99 -20.31 0.98
C GLY A 13 -18.84 -21.28 0.18
N ALA A 14 -19.78 -20.74 -0.63
CA ALA A 14 -20.65 -21.52 -1.48
C ALA A 14 -19.98 -22.04 -2.79
N PHE A 15 -18.70 -21.74 -3.01
CA PHE A 15 -18.07 -21.98 -4.30
C PHE A 15 -17.09 -23.14 -4.32
N THR A 16 -16.30 -23.28 -3.24
CA THR A 16 -15.25 -24.32 -3.12
C THR A 16 -15.09 -24.69 -1.64
N LYS A 17 -14.47 -25.84 -1.35
CA LYS A 17 -14.17 -26.22 0.03
C LYS A 17 -13.26 -25.19 0.73
N PHE A 18 -12.20 -24.78 0.02
CA PHE A 18 -11.27 -23.76 0.47
C PHE A 18 -11.06 -22.69 -0.60
N SER A 19 -10.85 -21.47 -0.15
CA SER A 19 -10.22 -20.38 -0.88
C SER A 19 -8.81 -20.15 -0.36
N HIS A 20 -8.10 -19.20 -0.95
CA HIS A 20 -6.84 -18.69 -0.40
C HIS A 20 -6.94 -17.17 -0.29
N GLU A 21 -6.36 -16.65 0.76
CA GLU A 21 -6.32 -15.21 1.04
C GLU A 21 -4.90 -14.75 1.23
N PHE A 22 -4.67 -13.49 0.92
CA PHE A 22 -3.48 -12.77 1.33
C PHE A 22 -3.83 -12.01 2.60
N GLN A 23 -3.28 -12.44 3.71
CA GLN A 23 -3.56 -11.91 5.04
C GLN A 23 -2.29 -11.26 5.59
N THR A 24 -2.35 -9.97 5.90
CA THR A 24 -1.22 -9.21 6.46
C THR A 24 -1.38 -9.04 7.97
N ILE A 25 -0.32 -9.28 8.74
CA ILE A 25 -0.31 -9.01 10.18
C ILE A 25 -0.63 -7.53 10.41
N CYS A 26 -1.69 -7.25 11.17
CA CYS A 26 -2.21 -5.91 11.40
C CYS A 26 -3.01 -5.90 12.70
N THR A 27 -2.72 -5.00 13.64
CA THR A 27 -3.40 -4.98 14.95
C THR A 27 -4.85 -4.53 14.84
N ALA A 28 -5.18 -3.71 13.82
CA ALA A 28 -6.54 -3.32 13.50
C ALA A 28 -7.26 -4.33 12.58
N GLY A 29 -6.65 -5.51 12.34
CA GLY A 29 -7.25 -6.56 11.53
C GLY A 29 -8.49 -7.19 12.16
N GLU A 30 -9.33 -7.79 11.33
CA GLU A 30 -10.58 -8.43 11.74
C GLU A 30 -10.44 -9.96 11.83
N ASP A 31 -9.40 -10.53 11.22
CA ASP A 31 -9.20 -11.98 11.12
C ASP A 31 -8.14 -12.49 12.09
N VAL A 32 -8.27 -13.74 12.45
CA VAL A 32 -7.28 -14.50 13.22
C VAL A 32 -6.72 -15.62 12.37
N LEU A 33 -5.41 -15.57 12.12
CA LEU A 33 -4.70 -16.67 11.50
C LEU A 33 -3.96 -17.51 12.55
N TYR A 34 -3.86 -18.79 12.28
CA TYR A 34 -2.99 -19.71 12.99
C TYR A 34 -1.77 -20.01 12.12
N VAL A 35 -0.59 -19.60 12.58
CA VAL A 35 0.66 -19.70 11.83
C VAL A 35 1.70 -20.53 12.57
N ASN A 36 2.55 -21.25 11.84
CA ASN A 36 3.69 -21.96 12.42
C ASN A 36 4.92 -21.05 12.57
N ALA A 37 5.91 -21.49 13.37
CA ALA A 37 7.07 -20.69 13.72
C ALA A 37 7.95 -20.29 12.50
N ASP A 38 8.04 -21.15 11.49
CA ASP A 38 8.81 -20.92 10.27
C ASP A 38 8.02 -20.18 9.16
N ARG A 39 6.77 -19.81 9.45
CA ARG A 39 5.89 -19.06 8.55
C ARG A 39 5.54 -19.75 7.23
N THR A 40 5.65 -21.07 7.15
CA THR A 40 5.33 -21.84 5.96
C THR A 40 3.87 -22.28 5.90
N VAL A 41 3.17 -22.29 7.04
CA VAL A 41 1.76 -22.67 7.16
C VAL A 41 0.99 -21.53 7.82
N ALA A 42 -0.08 -21.11 7.16
CA ALA A 42 -1.05 -20.17 7.70
C ALA A 42 -2.48 -20.64 7.38
N VAL A 43 -3.35 -20.63 8.37
CA VAL A 43 -4.73 -21.10 8.28
C VAL A 43 -5.64 -20.11 8.97
N ASN A 44 -6.70 -19.66 8.30
CA ASN A 44 -7.73 -18.83 8.93
C ASN A 44 -8.49 -19.65 9.99
N GLU A 45 -8.82 -19.02 11.11
CA GLU A 45 -9.53 -19.65 12.24
C GLU A 45 -10.81 -20.36 11.81
N GLU A 46 -11.55 -19.80 10.86
CA GLU A 46 -12.82 -20.34 10.37
C GLU A 46 -12.73 -21.74 9.73
N VAL A 47 -11.55 -22.11 9.22
CA VAL A 47 -11.29 -23.42 8.58
C VAL A 47 -10.19 -24.21 9.28
N LEU A 48 -9.83 -23.85 10.49
CA LEU A 48 -8.68 -24.37 11.21
C LEU A 48 -8.68 -25.89 11.33
N ASP A 49 -9.83 -26.49 11.64
CA ASP A 49 -9.95 -27.94 11.82
C ASP A 49 -9.75 -28.70 10.52
N ASP A 50 -10.47 -28.30 9.50
CA ASP A 50 -10.46 -28.96 8.20
C ASP A 50 -9.12 -28.78 7.49
N ALA A 51 -8.59 -27.56 7.50
CA ALA A 51 -7.34 -27.24 6.80
C ALA A 51 -6.12 -27.90 7.50
N THR A 52 -6.06 -27.92 8.84
CA THR A 52 -4.98 -28.60 9.55
C THR A 52 -5.00 -30.10 9.31
N GLN A 53 -6.18 -30.71 9.22
CA GLN A 53 -6.31 -32.14 8.85
C GLN A 53 -5.81 -32.40 7.43
N GLU A 54 -6.19 -31.57 6.47
CA GLU A 54 -5.77 -31.71 5.06
C GLU A 54 -4.25 -31.51 4.90
N LEU A 55 -3.68 -30.54 5.63
CA LEU A 55 -2.25 -30.26 5.62
C LEU A 55 -1.40 -31.27 6.43
N GLY A 56 -2.03 -32.11 7.26
CA GLY A 56 -1.31 -33.02 8.17
C GLY A 56 -0.55 -32.28 9.28
N VAL A 57 -0.99 -31.07 9.67
CA VAL A 57 -0.32 -30.23 10.67
C VAL A 57 -1.07 -30.28 11.99
N ALA A 58 -0.34 -30.43 13.10
CA ALA A 58 -0.97 -30.43 14.41
C ALA A 58 -1.29 -28.99 14.87
N LYS A 59 -2.54 -28.70 15.23
CA LYS A 59 -2.98 -27.36 15.70
C LYS A 59 -2.08 -26.77 16.79
N LYS A 60 -1.59 -27.59 17.73
CA LYS A 60 -0.71 -27.15 18.82
C LYS A 60 0.64 -26.56 18.37
N THR A 61 1.01 -26.73 17.10
CA THR A 61 2.24 -26.16 16.52
C THR A 61 2.01 -24.80 15.88
N LEU A 62 0.77 -24.34 15.88
CA LEU A 62 0.35 -23.06 15.31
C LEU A 62 0.05 -22.07 16.43
N SER A 63 0.36 -20.79 16.18
CA SER A 63 0.07 -19.68 17.10
C SER A 63 -0.86 -18.67 16.44
N PRO A 64 -1.84 -18.10 17.17
CA PRO A 64 -2.75 -17.11 16.62
C PRO A 64 -2.06 -15.76 16.40
N VAL A 65 -2.37 -15.11 15.30
CA VAL A 65 -1.99 -13.73 14.98
C VAL A 65 -3.17 -12.97 14.38
N THR A 66 -3.31 -11.69 14.71
CA THR A 66 -4.34 -10.83 14.14
C THR A 66 -3.90 -10.31 12.78
N THR A 67 -4.78 -10.37 11.79
CA THR A 67 -4.47 -10.03 10.41
C THR A 67 -5.63 -9.32 9.71
N ALA A 68 -5.32 -8.67 8.60
CA ALA A 68 -6.31 -8.11 7.68
C ALA A 68 -6.18 -8.79 6.31
N GLU A 69 -7.30 -9.24 5.74
CA GLU A 69 -7.37 -9.78 4.38
C GLU A 69 -7.15 -8.67 3.37
N VAL A 70 -6.01 -8.67 2.70
CA VAL A 70 -5.66 -7.68 1.66
C VAL A 70 -5.96 -8.16 0.25
N GLY A 71 -6.23 -9.43 0.07
CA GLY A 71 -6.62 -10.01 -1.22
C GLY A 71 -7.07 -11.46 -1.08
N ASN A 72 -7.69 -11.97 -2.15
CA ASN A 72 -8.18 -13.34 -2.18
C ASN A 72 -7.98 -14.02 -3.54
N ILE A 73 -8.03 -15.35 -3.52
CA ILE A 73 -7.93 -16.21 -4.68
C ILE A 73 -8.98 -17.30 -4.57
N PHE A 74 -9.89 -17.38 -5.55
CA PHE A 74 -10.84 -18.47 -5.72
C PHE A 74 -10.50 -19.30 -6.95
N LYS A 75 -10.34 -20.59 -6.77
CA LYS A 75 -10.10 -21.56 -7.83
C LYS A 75 -11.40 -22.34 -8.07
N PHE A 76 -12.21 -21.93 -9.05
CA PHE A 76 -13.47 -22.58 -9.34
C PHE A 76 -13.35 -23.84 -10.21
N GLY A 77 -12.18 -24.07 -10.81
CA GLY A 77 -11.99 -25.20 -11.73
C GLY A 77 -12.84 -25.08 -12.99
N THR A 78 -13.32 -26.22 -13.50
CA THR A 78 -14.12 -26.30 -14.72
C THR A 78 -15.61 -26.55 -14.45
N GLU A 79 -16.01 -26.82 -13.21
CA GLU A 79 -17.39 -27.19 -12.88
C GLU A 79 -18.45 -26.18 -13.34
N LYS A 80 -18.16 -24.87 -13.16
CA LYS A 80 -19.06 -23.78 -13.56
C LYS A 80 -19.10 -23.64 -15.08
N SER A 81 -17.95 -23.71 -15.76
CA SER A 81 -17.88 -23.62 -17.21
C SER A 81 -18.54 -24.81 -17.90
N ASP A 82 -18.43 -26.01 -17.33
CA ASP A 82 -19.18 -27.17 -17.80
C ASP A 82 -20.69 -26.96 -17.71
N LYS A 83 -21.19 -26.50 -16.57
CA LYS A 83 -22.64 -26.19 -16.38
C LYS A 83 -23.15 -25.08 -17.29
N MET A 84 -22.28 -24.10 -17.59
CA MET A 84 -22.62 -22.97 -18.47
C MET A 84 -22.32 -23.23 -19.94
N HIS A 85 -21.75 -24.40 -20.28
CA HIS A 85 -21.29 -24.75 -21.62
C HIS A 85 -20.29 -23.75 -22.22
N VAL A 86 -19.43 -23.16 -21.36
CA VAL A 86 -18.38 -22.24 -21.77
C VAL A 86 -17.13 -23.04 -22.06
N VAL A 87 -16.80 -23.17 -23.35
CA VAL A 87 -15.70 -24.02 -23.83
C VAL A 87 -14.77 -23.27 -24.77
N TYR A 88 -13.54 -23.77 -24.90
CA TYR A 88 -12.60 -23.35 -25.93
C TYR A 88 -12.19 -24.57 -26.77
N LYS A 89 -11.60 -24.36 -27.95
CA LYS A 89 -10.95 -25.41 -28.72
C LYS A 89 -9.47 -25.44 -28.42
N ASP A 90 -8.95 -26.60 -28.02
CA ASP A 90 -7.51 -26.82 -27.85
C ASP A 90 -6.78 -26.90 -29.21
N ALA A 91 -5.46 -27.11 -29.16
CA ALA A 91 -4.62 -27.18 -30.36
C ALA A 91 -5.02 -28.32 -31.31
N GLU A 92 -5.64 -29.36 -30.79
CA GLU A 92 -6.13 -30.53 -31.52
C GLU A 92 -7.58 -30.33 -32.02
N GLY A 93 -8.18 -29.17 -31.77
CA GLY A 93 -9.55 -28.82 -32.16
C GLY A 93 -10.66 -29.42 -31.28
N LYS A 94 -10.30 -30.03 -30.14
CA LYS A 94 -11.23 -30.64 -29.21
C LYS A 94 -11.81 -29.53 -28.28
N GLN A 95 -13.09 -29.60 -27.99
CA GLN A 95 -13.72 -28.72 -27.01
C GLN A 95 -13.28 -29.08 -25.58
N GLN A 96 -12.80 -28.09 -24.85
CA GLN A 96 -12.40 -28.19 -23.46
C GLN A 96 -13.13 -27.13 -22.62
N PRO A 97 -13.56 -27.45 -21.40
CA PRO A 97 -14.14 -26.45 -20.50
C PRO A 97 -13.08 -25.44 -20.07
N ILE A 98 -13.47 -24.18 -19.89
CA ILE A 98 -12.59 -23.12 -19.40
C ILE A 98 -12.35 -23.31 -17.91
N TYR A 99 -11.11 -23.27 -17.49
CA TYR A 99 -10.75 -23.20 -16.07
C TYR A 99 -11.01 -21.77 -15.56
N LEU A 100 -11.87 -21.65 -14.54
CA LEU A 100 -12.24 -20.37 -13.95
C LEU A 100 -11.52 -20.13 -12.63
N ALA A 101 -11.04 -18.93 -12.45
CA ALA A 101 -10.49 -18.42 -11.19
C ALA A 101 -10.89 -16.96 -11.00
N SER A 102 -10.89 -16.50 -9.75
CA SER A 102 -11.10 -15.09 -9.40
C SER A 102 -9.99 -14.63 -8.46
N TYR A 103 -9.53 -13.41 -8.66
CA TYR A 103 -8.51 -12.77 -7.85
C TYR A 103 -9.03 -11.40 -7.43
N GLY A 104 -8.86 -11.06 -6.16
CA GLY A 104 -9.28 -9.78 -5.61
C GLY A 104 -8.18 -9.13 -4.79
N ILE A 105 -8.09 -7.80 -4.86
CA ILE A 105 -7.27 -6.97 -3.99
C ILE A 105 -8.18 -5.91 -3.35
N GLY A 106 -8.20 -5.87 -2.02
CA GLY A 106 -8.92 -4.85 -1.26
C GLY A 106 -8.11 -3.56 -1.19
N ILE A 107 -8.20 -2.69 -2.20
CA ILE A 107 -7.38 -1.48 -2.33
C ILE A 107 -7.47 -0.59 -1.07
N THR A 108 -8.66 -0.35 -0.55
CA THR A 108 -8.88 0.45 0.66
C THR A 108 -8.34 -0.23 1.92
N ARG A 109 -8.42 -1.55 1.98
CA ARG A 109 -7.88 -2.35 3.09
C ARG A 109 -6.35 -2.37 3.05
N VAL A 110 -5.75 -2.52 1.87
CA VAL A 110 -4.29 -2.37 1.67
C VAL A 110 -3.83 -0.98 2.12
N MET A 111 -4.56 0.07 1.77
CA MET A 111 -4.28 1.43 2.23
C MET A 111 -4.29 1.51 3.76
N GLY A 112 -5.31 0.96 4.43
CA GLY A 112 -5.40 0.93 5.89
C GLY A 112 -4.23 0.19 6.55
N VAL A 113 -3.83 -0.95 5.99
CA VAL A 113 -2.66 -1.72 6.45
C VAL A 113 -1.37 -0.93 6.28
N ILE A 114 -1.18 -0.25 5.14
CA ILE A 114 -0.01 0.61 4.90
C ILE A 114 0.04 1.74 5.94
N VAL A 115 -1.08 2.39 6.20
CA VAL A 115 -1.19 3.44 7.21
C VAL A 115 -0.79 2.93 8.59
N GLU A 116 -1.28 1.77 9.02
CA GLU A 116 -0.91 1.21 10.32
C GLU A 116 0.58 0.86 10.41
N LYS A 117 1.12 0.27 9.34
CA LYS A 117 2.52 -0.18 9.32
C LYS A 117 3.54 0.95 9.20
N PHE A 118 3.17 2.04 8.55
CA PHE A 118 4.07 3.14 8.19
C PHE A 118 3.60 4.48 8.77
N SER A 119 3.02 4.49 9.95
CA SER A 119 2.75 5.69 10.73
C SER A 119 3.75 5.86 11.87
N ASP A 120 3.93 7.10 12.31
CA ASP A 120 4.63 7.46 13.53
C ASP A 120 3.77 8.39 14.41
N GLU A 121 4.32 8.92 15.50
CA GLU A 121 3.62 9.82 16.43
C GLU A 121 3.14 11.13 15.78
N LYS A 122 3.69 11.50 14.60
CA LYS A 122 3.36 12.74 13.89
C LYS A 122 2.30 12.54 12.83
N GLY A 123 2.10 11.30 12.35
CA GLY A 123 1.13 11.00 11.31
C GLY A 123 1.60 9.91 10.35
N LEU A 124 1.12 9.99 9.11
CA LEU A 124 1.41 9.01 8.07
C LEU A 124 2.87 9.09 7.59
N VAL A 125 3.38 7.97 7.13
CA VAL A 125 4.70 7.87 6.46
C VAL A 125 4.50 7.01 5.21
N TRP A 126 4.08 7.64 4.10
CA TRP A 126 3.84 6.89 2.88
C TRP A 126 5.14 6.35 2.28
N PRO A 127 5.19 5.04 1.96
CA PRO A 127 6.24 4.53 1.08
C PRO A 127 6.16 5.21 -0.29
N GLU A 128 7.30 5.60 -0.87
CA GLU A 128 7.36 6.33 -2.15
C GLU A 128 6.54 5.67 -3.28
N ALA A 129 6.52 4.33 -3.33
CA ALA A 129 5.84 3.58 -4.38
C ALA A 129 4.31 3.72 -4.39
N VAL A 130 3.70 4.13 -3.29
CA VAL A 130 2.23 4.21 -3.11
C VAL A 130 1.77 5.53 -2.52
N ALA A 131 2.69 6.49 -2.38
CA ALA A 131 2.36 7.84 -1.94
C ALA A 131 1.44 8.52 -2.95
N PRO A 132 0.39 9.25 -2.49
CA PRO A 132 -0.52 9.96 -3.40
C PRO A 132 0.15 11.11 -4.14
N PHE A 133 1.24 11.63 -3.58
CA PHE A 133 2.11 12.65 -4.18
C PHE A 133 3.57 12.35 -3.82
N GLN A 134 4.50 12.76 -4.66
CA GLN A 134 5.93 12.65 -4.39
C GLN A 134 6.43 13.79 -3.49
N VAL A 135 5.81 14.95 -3.64
CA VAL A 135 6.23 16.21 -2.98
C VAL A 135 5.05 16.89 -2.32
N HIS A 136 5.24 17.39 -1.10
CA HIS A 136 4.39 18.38 -0.46
C HIS A 136 5.13 19.72 -0.46
N LEU A 137 4.69 20.64 -1.31
CA LEU A 137 5.27 21.98 -1.44
C LEU A 137 4.51 22.96 -0.54
N LEU A 138 5.21 23.61 0.39
CA LEU A 138 4.65 24.62 1.29
C LEU A 138 5.15 26.01 0.90
N SER A 139 4.22 26.95 0.69
CA SER A 139 4.56 28.37 0.61
C SER A 139 4.46 29.01 2.00
N LEU A 140 5.48 29.74 2.41
CA LEU A 140 5.51 30.55 3.64
C LEU A 140 5.72 32.04 3.30
N GLY A 141 4.73 32.63 2.64
CA GLY A 141 4.78 34.01 2.19
C GLY A 141 5.74 34.27 1.02
N ALA A 142 5.89 33.26 0.15
CA ALA A 142 6.68 33.33 -1.06
C ALA A 142 5.90 32.69 -2.24
N ASP A 143 4.63 33.05 -2.37
CA ASP A 143 3.65 32.35 -3.22
C ASP A 143 4.01 32.38 -4.71
N GLU A 144 4.51 33.51 -5.21
CA GLU A 144 4.93 33.61 -6.61
C GLU A 144 6.02 32.59 -6.95
N LYS A 145 7.07 32.51 -6.10
CA LYS A 145 8.17 31.56 -6.31
C LYS A 145 7.76 30.11 -6.07
N ALA A 146 6.91 29.88 -5.09
CA ALA A 146 6.37 28.55 -4.84
C ALA A 146 5.52 28.05 -6.02
N THR A 147 4.72 28.92 -6.63
CA THR A 147 3.94 28.63 -7.85
C THR A 147 4.86 28.29 -9.04
N GLU A 148 5.91 29.06 -9.24
CA GLU A 148 6.92 28.78 -10.29
C GLU A 148 7.58 27.40 -10.11
N ILE A 149 7.92 27.06 -8.85
CA ILE A 149 8.50 25.76 -8.50
C ILE A 149 7.47 24.65 -8.73
N TYR A 150 6.22 24.84 -8.30
CA TYR A 150 5.12 23.90 -8.53
C TYR A 150 4.96 23.56 -10.02
N GLU A 151 4.89 24.61 -10.85
CA GLU A 151 4.78 24.44 -12.32
C GLU A 151 5.98 23.70 -12.91
N THR A 152 7.18 24.04 -12.45
CA THR A 152 8.43 23.40 -12.90
C THR A 152 8.47 21.91 -12.56
N LEU A 153 8.15 21.55 -11.33
CA LEU A 153 8.09 20.16 -10.87
C LEU A 153 7.01 19.37 -11.60
N THR A 154 5.80 19.93 -11.70
CA THR A 154 4.67 19.29 -12.39
C THR A 154 4.96 19.08 -13.88
N LYS A 155 5.56 20.07 -14.54
CA LYS A 155 5.98 19.97 -15.95
C LYS A 155 7.06 18.90 -16.16
N ALA A 156 7.85 18.62 -15.14
CA ALA A 156 8.83 17.53 -15.15
C ALA A 156 8.21 16.15 -14.83
N GLY A 157 6.88 16.06 -14.62
CA GLY A 157 6.16 14.83 -14.32
C GLY A 157 6.19 14.41 -12.86
N ILE A 158 6.56 15.33 -11.95
CA ILE A 158 6.59 15.09 -10.51
C ILE A 158 5.20 15.45 -9.94
N GLU A 159 4.62 14.53 -9.17
CA GLU A 159 3.33 14.74 -8.52
C GLU A 159 3.49 15.57 -7.24
N VAL A 160 2.91 16.77 -7.24
CA VAL A 160 3.08 17.77 -6.18
C VAL A 160 1.75 18.12 -5.54
N LEU A 161 1.65 17.96 -4.22
CA LEU A 161 0.63 18.60 -3.40
C LEU A 161 1.12 20.00 -3.01
N TYR A 162 0.48 21.04 -3.52
CA TYR A 162 0.86 22.42 -3.20
C TYR A 162 -0.07 23.02 -2.13
N ASP A 163 0.50 23.45 -1.01
CA ASP A 163 -0.21 24.17 0.05
C ASP A 163 0.00 25.68 -0.08
N ASP A 164 -0.91 26.31 -0.82
CA ASP A 164 -0.99 27.75 -1.07
C ASP A 164 -1.90 28.49 -0.07
N ARG A 165 -2.46 27.79 0.94
CA ARG A 165 -3.39 28.37 1.91
C ARG A 165 -2.69 29.42 2.79
N ASP A 166 -3.45 30.44 3.21
CA ASP A 166 -2.97 31.43 4.18
C ASP A 166 -3.09 30.88 5.61
N LEU A 167 -2.14 30.04 5.99
CA LEU A 167 -2.02 29.43 7.30
C LEU A 167 -0.63 29.71 7.91
N SER A 168 -0.57 29.66 9.24
CA SER A 168 0.72 29.77 9.94
C SER A 168 1.68 28.65 9.54
N ALA A 169 2.98 28.94 9.57
CA ALA A 169 4.02 27.94 9.27
C ALA A 169 3.86 26.68 10.16
N GLY A 170 3.56 26.86 11.45
CA GLY A 170 3.36 25.74 12.38
C GLY A 170 2.19 24.84 11.98
N ALA A 171 1.07 25.41 11.52
CA ALA A 171 -0.08 24.65 11.04
C ALA A 171 0.29 23.86 9.75
N LYS A 172 0.93 24.50 8.77
CA LYS A 172 1.37 23.84 7.53
C LYS A 172 2.36 22.70 7.80
N PHE A 173 3.31 22.89 8.71
CA PHE A 173 4.24 21.83 9.10
C PHE A 173 3.54 20.66 9.78
N ALA A 174 2.64 20.93 10.73
CA ALA A 174 1.90 19.88 11.44
C ALA A 174 1.03 19.05 10.47
N GLU A 175 0.32 19.72 9.56
CA GLU A 175 -0.46 19.02 8.53
C GLU A 175 0.40 18.27 7.53
N SER A 176 1.56 18.81 7.15
CA SER A 176 2.51 18.11 6.29
C SER A 176 3.03 16.82 6.94
N ASP A 177 3.38 16.86 8.21
CA ASP A 177 3.81 15.67 8.95
C ASP A 177 2.64 14.67 9.10
N LEU A 178 1.41 15.15 9.34
CA LEU A 178 0.20 14.32 9.43
C LEU A 178 -0.10 13.60 8.10
N LEU A 179 -0.04 14.31 6.97
CA LEU A 179 -0.28 13.76 5.64
C LEU A 179 0.80 12.78 5.20
N GLY A 180 2.03 12.97 5.65
CA GLY A 180 3.11 12.01 5.48
C GLY A 180 3.63 11.83 4.06
N ILE A 181 3.51 12.82 3.19
CA ILE A 181 4.08 12.80 1.83
C ILE A 181 5.62 12.65 1.92
N PRO A 182 6.25 11.79 1.08
CA PRO A 182 7.64 11.40 1.24
C PRO A 182 8.65 12.53 1.28
N CYS A 183 8.43 13.59 0.50
CA CYS A 183 9.31 14.75 0.44
C CYS A 183 8.53 16.04 0.69
N ARG A 184 9.01 16.86 1.61
CA ARG A 184 8.51 18.23 1.83
C ARG A 184 9.49 19.24 1.29
N ILE A 185 9.00 20.19 0.50
CA ILE A 185 9.74 21.36 0.02
C ILE A 185 9.10 22.59 0.62
N VAL A 186 9.89 23.47 1.22
CA VAL A 186 9.43 24.72 1.83
C VAL A 186 10.08 25.91 1.13
N VAL A 187 9.24 26.84 0.72
CA VAL A 187 9.67 28.10 0.09
C VAL A 187 9.15 29.27 0.93
N GLY A 188 10.06 30.04 1.48
CA GLY A 188 9.77 31.19 2.32
C GLY A 188 10.67 32.37 2.03
N LYS A 189 10.61 33.43 2.85
CA LYS A 189 11.42 34.64 2.65
C LYS A 189 12.91 34.34 2.60
N ARG A 190 13.42 33.46 3.46
CA ARG A 190 14.84 33.04 3.45
C ARG A 190 15.21 32.33 2.13
N SER A 191 14.29 31.55 1.59
CA SER A 191 14.48 30.87 0.31
C SER A 191 14.67 31.85 -0.85
N LEU A 192 13.90 32.97 -0.83
CA LEU A 192 14.06 34.03 -1.84
C LEU A 192 15.42 34.71 -1.76
N GLU A 193 15.93 34.93 -0.56
CA GLU A 193 17.23 35.59 -0.32
C GLU A 193 18.42 34.68 -0.74
N SER A 194 18.30 33.38 -0.46
CA SER A 194 19.38 32.40 -0.68
C SER A 194 19.32 31.74 -2.07
N GLY A 195 18.20 31.82 -2.77
CA GLY A 195 17.97 31.07 -4.02
C GLY A 195 17.80 29.56 -3.80
N LYS A 196 17.46 29.13 -2.55
CA LYS A 196 17.37 27.71 -2.16
C LYS A 196 16.05 27.42 -1.45
N ALA A 197 15.50 26.26 -1.68
CA ALA A 197 14.40 25.73 -0.88
C ALA A 197 14.91 24.82 0.24
N GLU A 198 14.16 24.77 1.33
CA GLU A 198 14.36 23.74 2.35
C GLU A 198 13.68 22.46 1.87
N VAL A 199 14.42 21.36 1.82
CA VAL A 199 13.95 20.04 1.40
C VAL A 199 14.15 19.05 2.53
N LYS A 200 13.09 18.31 2.87
CA LYS A 200 13.14 17.30 3.93
C LYS A 200 12.37 16.04 3.50
N LYS A 201 13.00 14.88 3.64
CA LYS A 201 12.28 13.62 3.57
C LYS A 201 11.49 13.37 4.85
N ARG A 202 10.30 12.79 4.71
CA ARG A 202 9.42 12.49 5.86
C ARG A 202 10.08 11.60 6.91
N THR A 203 10.97 10.71 6.48
CA THR A 203 11.69 9.76 7.35
C THR A 203 12.99 10.30 7.95
N GLU A 204 13.45 11.49 7.52
CA GLU A 204 14.69 12.09 8.01
C GLU A 204 14.42 13.13 9.11
N GLY A 205 15.39 13.30 10.04
CA GLY A 205 15.31 14.27 11.11
C GLY A 205 15.53 15.70 10.62
N ASP A 206 16.51 15.90 9.76
CA ASP A 206 17.01 17.21 9.35
C ASP A 206 16.60 17.55 7.90
N ALA A 207 16.43 18.84 7.65
CA ALA A 207 16.21 19.38 6.32
C ALA A 207 17.55 19.80 5.68
N THR A 208 17.59 19.80 4.36
CA THR A 208 18.71 20.29 3.56
C THR A 208 18.29 21.46 2.70
N GLU A 209 19.24 22.35 2.37
CA GLU A 209 19.01 23.44 1.43
C GLU A 209 19.41 23.01 0.02
N VAL A 210 18.49 23.15 -0.96
CA VAL A 210 18.69 22.78 -2.35
C VAL A 210 18.38 23.98 -3.25
N ALA A 211 19.25 24.29 -4.21
CA ALA A 211 19.01 25.37 -5.15
C ALA A 211 17.72 25.12 -5.96
N PHE A 212 16.99 26.16 -6.28
CA PHE A 212 15.72 26.02 -7.02
C PHE A 212 15.88 25.27 -8.34
N ASP A 213 16.97 25.52 -9.04
CA ASP A 213 17.28 24.89 -10.32
C ASP A 213 17.59 23.38 -10.22
N ASP A 214 17.99 22.93 -9.04
CA ASP A 214 18.37 21.54 -8.77
C ASP A 214 17.19 20.68 -8.25
N LEU A 215 16.06 21.30 -7.89
CA LEU A 215 14.93 20.59 -7.27
C LEU A 215 14.40 19.43 -8.13
N VAL A 216 14.29 19.62 -9.44
CA VAL A 216 13.84 18.56 -10.36
C VAL A 216 14.77 17.35 -10.35
N SER A 217 16.08 17.59 -10.18
CA SER A 217 17.08 16.52 -10.22
C SER A 217 16.95 15.53 -9.07
N LEU A 218 16.36 15.93 -7.93
CA LEU A 218 16.12 15.07 -6.76
C LEU A 218 15.16 13.93 -7.07
N PHE A 219 14.28 14.07 -8.05
CA PHE A 219 13.20 13.12 -8.37
C PHE A 219 13.42 12.39 -9.70
N ARG A 220 14.48 12.72 -10.44
CA ARG A 220 14.85 11.96 -11.63
C ARG A 220 15.61 10.70 -11.22
N LYS A 221 15.01 9.55 -11.45
CA LYS A 221 15.67 8.24 -11.34
C LYS A 221 16.37 7.89 -12.64
#